data_fd3d344607ebd67151867ef7510c1d29
#
_entry.id   fd3d344607ebd67151867ef7510c1d29
#
_cell.length_a   1.000
_cell.length_b   1.000
_cell.length_c   1.000
_cell.angle_alpha   90.00
_cell.angle_beta   90.00
_cell.angle_gamma   90.00
#
_symmetry.space_group_name_H-M   'P 1'
#
loop_
_entity.id
_entity.type
_entity.pdbx_description
1 polymer ?
#
loop_
_entity_poly.entity_id
_entity_poly.type
_entity_poly.pdbx_seq_one_letter_code
_entity_poly.pdbx_strand_id
1 'polypeptide(L)'
;MSASFDVLVIGGGVIGSAVARELSRYRLSIAVVERNLDVCNETSGRNTGVCHGGFAYDTGSWKAKLCVQGNRMMGNLSEELGFDFRRSGKVLVGNTPAERASLEKTREQGIRNGVQGLEMIDSERLHRMIPGVIGQFALYSPQSGIIDPFGYTIALAENAAWNGVLYFFAHPATEAHFHNGIWTVIAGGEEFRSRWVVNASGIGYRAVSDMLGFPPYHVVYSKDDYIILDDRLGKDVPMPIYTVPSNTYMGIHVTPTTDGNLLLGPTAENTGDNRYYGVEKKNIDALVQNAMAIWPHFTKADFIRTYSGILAKWADENGVIQDFRMEVKNHAVNLVGMESPGLTASVPIARHVIALMEEEEKFPENPSFCPERPKPLQFREMSDQEREEAIRKDPRWGKLVCRCRKVSQAEILQAIDNPLGVHTMTGIKYRTHTMMGRCQGGYCQMAIEQMVEQETGEKPQDVRYCREGSWMFTGKVREAGR
;
A
#
# COMPACT_ATOMS: atom_id res chain seq x y z
N MET A 1 0.86 2.12 32.89
CA MET A 1 -0.07 1.00 33.20
C MET A 1 0.09 -0.01 32.09
N SER A 2 0.28 -1.31 32.37
CA SER A 2 0.35 -2.32 31.30
C SER A 2 -1.03 -2.51 30.70
N ALA A 3 -1.18 -2.27 29.39
CA ALA A 3 -2.39 -2.53 28.66
C ALA A 3 -2.44 -4.03 28.30
N SER A 4 -3.59 -4.68 28.47
CA SER A 4 -3.77 -6.11 28.19
C SER A 4 -4.78 -6.30 27.06
N PHE A 5 -4.43 -7.13 26.07
CA PHE A 5 -5.22 -7.42 24.88
C PHE A 5 -5.31 -8.93 24.63
N ASP A 6 -6.28 -9.35 23.85
CA ASP A 6 -6.30 -10.71 23.32
C ASP A 6 -5.26 -10.88 22.21
N VAL A 7 -5.16 -9.89 21.31
CA VAL A 7 -4.21 -9.92 20.18
C VAL A 7 -3.46 -8.59 20.05
N LEU A 8 -2.15 -8.68 19.92
CA LEU A 8 -1.28 -7.57 19.56
C LEU A 8 -0.74 -7.78 18.13
N VAL A 9 -1.01 -6.85 17.23
CA VAL A 9 -0.48 -6.84 15.87
C VAL A 9 0.69 -5.86 15.80
N ILE A 10 1.85 -6.32 15.33
CA ILE A 10 3.05 -5.49 15.17
C ILE A 10 3.16 -5.07 13.70
N GLY A 11 2.88 -3.81 13.42
CA GLY A 11 2.95 -3.17 12.10
C GLY A 11 1.59 -2.73 11.55
N GLY A 12 1.48 -1.44 11.18
CA GLY A 12 0.30 -0.78 10.60
C GLY A 12 0.34 -0.68 9.07
N GLY A 13 1.03 -1.59 8.39
CA GLY A 13 0.96 -1.73 6.93
C GLY A 13 -0.33 -2.41 6.47
N VAL A 14 -0.51 -2.59 5.15
CA VAL A 14 -1.72 -3.19 4.56
C VAL A 14 -2.04 -4.58 5.15
N ILE A 15 -1.01 -5.39 5.42
CA ILE A 15 -1.20 -6.74 6.01
C ILE A 15 -1.68 -6.62 7.46
N GLY A 16 -0.99 -5.83 8.30
CA GLY A 16 -1.38 -5.67 9.69
C GLY A 16 -2.75 -5.03 9.85
N SER A 17 -3.09 -4.04 9.02
CA SER A 17 -4.42 -3.42 9.00
C SER A 17 -5.51 -4.40 8.54
N ALA A 18 -5.21 -5.26 7.55
CA ALA A 18 -6.13 -6.33 7.15
C ALA A 18 -6.34 -7.37 8.27
N VAL A 19 -5.25 -7.78 8.94
CA VAL A 19 -5.30 -8.70 10.09
C VAL A 19 -6.14 -8.11 11.22
N ALA A 20 -5.88 -6.86 11.60
CA ALA A 20 -6.62 -6.17 12.66
C ALA A 20 -8.13 -6.07 12.33
N ARG A 21 -8.47 -5.72 11.07
CA ARG A 21 -9.86 -5.68 10.61
C ARG A 21 -10.53 -7.04 10.61
N GLU A 22 -9.91 -8.06 10.05
CA GLU A 22 -10.55 -9.39 10.02
C GLU A 22 -10.66 -10.01 11.42
N LEU A 23 -9.71 -9.74 12.33
CA LEU A 23 -9.81 -10.13 13.74
C LEU A 23 -10.95 -9.40 14.48
N SER A 24 -11.28 -8.14 14.14
CA SER A 24 -12.37 -7.40 14.78
C SER A 24 -13.77 -7.97 14.48
N ARG A 25 -13.87 -8.94 13.56
CA ARG A 25 -15.06 -9.76 13.35
C ARG A 25 -15.38 -10.68 14.54
N TYR A 26 -14.45 -10.81 15.46
CA TYR A 26 -14.55 -11.66 16.64
C TYR A 26 -14.56 -10.82 17.92
N ARG A 27 -15.06 -11.39 19.01
CA ARG A 27 -15.09 -10.73 20.34
C ARG A 27 -13.71 -10.77 20.97
N LEU A 28 -12.77 -10.00 20.41
CA LEU A 28 -11.39 -9.89 20.83
C LEU A 28 -11.04 -8.43 21.11
N SER A 29 -10.29 -8.19 22.14
CA SER A 29 -9.58 -6.92 22.36
C SER A 29 -8.29 -6.92 21.54
N ILE A 30 -8.15 -5.95 20.62
CA ILE A 30 -7.06 -5.94 19.63
C ILE A 30 -6.32 -4.61 19.71
N ALA A 31 -5.00 -4.68 19.72
CA ALA A 31 -4.14 -3.51 19.55
C ALA A 31 -3.20 -3.69 18.35
N VAL A 32 -2.89 -2.57 17.69
CA VAL A 32 -1.85 -2.47 16.67
C VAL A 32 -0.78 -1.50 17.15
N VAL A 33 0.49 -1.92 17.17
CA VAL A 33 1.63 -1.03 17.41
C VAL A 33 2.33 -0.76 16.09
N GLU A 34 2.54 0.52 15.77
CA GLU A 34 3.20 0.98 14.53
C GLU A 34 4.34 1.94 14.89
N ARG A 35 5.52 1.72 14.28
CA ARG A 35 6.70 2.55 14.55
C ARG A 35 6.61 3.96 13.98
N ASN A 36 5.87 4.14 12.89
CA ASN A 36 5.65 5.43 12.25
C ASN A 36 4.45 6.16 12.90
N LEU A 37 4.18 7.37 12.44
CA LEU A 37 3.14 8.25 12.97
C LEU A 37 1.77 8.04 12.34
N ASP A 38 1.65 7.14 11.37
CA ASP A 38 0.41 6.74 10.70
C ASP A 38 0.64 5.38 10.03
N VAL A 39 -0.43 4.76 9.59
CA VAL A 39 -0.42 3.57 8.73
C VAL A 39 0.16 3.88 7.35
N CYS A 40 0.50 2.85 6.56
CA CYS A 40 0.87 2.98 5.14
C CYS A 40 2.18 3.74 4.84
N ASN A 41 3.04 4.00 5.79
CA ASN A 41 4.23 4.84 5.61
C ASN A 41 5.45 4.15 4.98
N GLU A 42 5.44 2.82 4.87
CA GLU A 42 6.53 2.03 4.29
C GLU A 42 6.10 1.36 2.95
N THR A 43 6.39 0.10 2.73
CA THR A 43 6.12 -0.64 1.48
C THR A 43 4.68 -0.50 0.98
N SER A 44 3.69 -0.47 1.87
CA SER A 44 2.27 -0.34 1.52
C SER A 44 1.94 0.96 0.79
N GLY A 45 2.62 2.06 1.09
CA GLY A 45 2.48 3.37 0.43
C GLY A 45 3.56 3.63 -0.64
N ARG A 46 4.39 2.66 -1.01
CA ARG A 46 5.55 2.84 -1.88
C ARG A 46 5.67 1.75 -2.94
N ASN A 47 4.56 1.46 -3.62
CA ASN A 47 4.43 0.43 -4.65
C ASN A 47 3.70 0.98 -5.89
N THR A 48 3.46 0.13 -6.88
CA THR A 48 2.78 0.51 -8.14
C THR A 48 1.26 0.64 -8.05
N GLY A 49 0.63 0.24 -6.95
CA GLY A 49 -0.83 0.21 -6.85
C GLY A 49 -1.50 -0.76 -7.82
N VAL A 50 -0.86 -1.87 -8.18
CA VAL A 50 -1.43 -2.87 -9.07
C VAL A 50 -2.15 -3.97 -8.28
N CYS A 51 -3.42 -4.18 -8.60
CA CYS A 51 -4.15 -5.37 -8.21
C CYS A 51 -3.80 -6.51 -9.17
N HIS A 52 -2.93 -7.41 -8.72
CA HIS A 52 -2.41 -8.51 -9.55
C HIS A 52 -3.46 -9.59 -9.79
N GLY A 53 -3.47 -10.20 -10.99
CA GLY A 53 -4.36 -11.30 -11.33
C GLY A 53 -3.94 -12.66 -10.77
N GLY A 54 -2.67 -12.84 -10.36
CA GLY A 54 -2.15 -14.11 -9.82
C GLY A 54 -1.55 -15.09 -10.85
N PHE A 55 -1.48 -14.69 -12.12
CA PHE A 55 -1.06 -15.58 -13.20
C PHE A 55 0.46 -15.82 -13.27
N ALA A 56 1.28 -14.92 -12.74
CA ALA A 56 2.73 -14.96 -12.84
C ALA A 56 3.44 -15.69 -11.68
N TYR A 57 2.68 -16.20 -10.69
CA TYR A 57 3.24 -16.90 -9.53
C TYR A 57 3.16 -18.40 -9.71
N ASP A 58 4.09 -19.12 -9.12
CA ASP A 58 4.20 -20.59 -9.24
C ASP A 58 2.92 -21.27 -8.80
N THR A 59 2.48 -22.22 -9.60
CA THR A 59 1.25 -22.99 -9.33
C THR A 59 1.37 -23.75 -8.01
N GLY A 60 0.37 -23.55 -7.16
CA GLY A 60 0.32 -24.16 -5.83
C GLY A 60 0.94 -23.32 -4.71
N SER A 61 1.70 -22.26 -5.04
CA SER A 61 2.28 -21.33 -4.05
C SER A 61 1.21 -20.53 -3.28
N TRP A 62 1.57 -20.06 -2.09
CA TRP A 62 0.74 -19.13 -1.34
C TRP A 62 0.55 -17.81 -2.07
N LYS A 63 1.58 -17.29 -2.74
CA LYS A 63 1.49 -16.11 -3.60
C LYS A 63 0.41 -16.25 -4.66
N ALA A 64 0.38 -17.39 -5.38
CA ALA A 64 -0.65 -17.65 -6.39
C ALA A 64 -2.05 -17.73 -5.79
N LYS A 65 -2.24 -18.60 -4.77
CA LYS A 65 -3.54 -18.86 -4.14
C LYS A 65 -4.15 -17.59 -3.54
N LEU A 66 -3.39 -16.90 -2.68
CA LEU A 66 -3.90 -15.74 -1.95
C LEU A 66 -4.05 -14.51 -2.86
N CYS A 67 -3.23 -14.38 -3.91
CA CYS A 67 -3.40 -13.33 -4.91
C CYS A 67 -4.69 -13.49 -5.72
N VAL A 68 -4.98 -14.70 -6.21
CA VAL A 68 -6.24 -14.97 -6.96
C VAL A 68 -7.46 -14.74 -6.08
N GLN A 69 -7.41 -15.17 -4.82
CA GLN A 69 -8.50 -14.93 -3.86
C GLN A 69 -8.70 -13.42 -3.62
N GLY A 70 -7.63 -12.69 -3.32
CA GLY A 70 -7.70 -11.25 -3.05
C GLY A 70 -8.14 -10.45 -4.28
N ASN A 71 -7.68 -10.82 -5.47
CA ASN A 71 -8.13 -10.19 -6.71
C ASN A 71 -9.65 -10.32 -6.91
N ARG A 72 -10.22 -11.49 -6.65
CA ARG A 72 -11.66 -11.73 -6.76
C ARG A 72 -12.47 -10.90 -5.77
N MET A 73 -11.93 -10.66 -4.58
CA MET A 73 -12.59 -9.89 -3.53
C MET A 73 -12.50 -8.38 -3.71
N MET A 74 -11.51 -7.89 -4.49
CA MET A 74 -11.11 -6.49 -4.49
C MET A 74 -12.23 -5.52 -4.86
N GLY A 75 -13.11 -5.90 -5.81
CA GLY A 75 -14.26 -5.07 -6.18
C GLY A 75 -15.22 -4.85 -5.00
N ASN A 76 -15.65 -5.93 -4.37
CA ASN A 76 -16.56 -5.85 -3.22
C ASN A 76 -15.90 -5.13 -2.02
N LEU A 77 -14.60 -5.36 -1.79
CA LEU A 77 -13.87 -4.64 -0.74
C LEU A 77 -13.79 -3.13 -1.03
N SER A 78 -13.64 -2.74 -2.30
CA SER A 78 -13.62 -1.34 -2.69
C SER A 78 -14.97 -0.65 -2.42
N GLU A 79 -16.07 -1.33 -2.71
CA GLU A 79 -17.43 -0.85 -2.41
C GLU A 79 -17.68 -0.79 -0.89
N GLU A 80 -17.34 -1.85 -0.16
CA GLU A 80 -17.53 -1.99 1.29
C GLU A 80 -16.72 -0.95 2.09
N LEU A 81 -15.49 -0.68 1.66
CA LEU A 81 -14.54 0.18 2.39
C LEU A 81 -14.37 1.58 1.79
N GLY A 82 -14.95 1.86 0.64
CA GLY A 82 -14.92 3.18 0.02
C GLY A 82 -13.53 3.67 -0.38
N PHE A 83 -12.70 2.82 -0.96
CA PHE A 83 -11.42 3.20 -1.55
C PHE A 83 -11.44 3.05 -3.07
N ASP A 84 -10.51 3.71 -3.78
CA ASP A 84 -10.50 3.71 -5.23
C ASP A 84 -9.83 2.44 -5.78
N PHE A 85 -10.61 1.68 -6.58
CA PHE A 85 -10.18 0.52 -7.34
C PHE A 85 -10.79 0.56 -8.73
N ARG A 86 -10.00 0.19 -9.74
CA ARG A 86 -10.48 0.03 -11.11
C ARG A 86 -9.97 -1.28 -11.70
N ARG A 87 -10.89 -2.15 -12.11
CA ARG A 87 -10.57 -3.38 -12.86
C ARG A 87 -10.25 -3.02 -14.31
N SER A 88 -9.08 -2.45 -14.53
CA SER A 88 -8.64 -1.91 -15.81
C SER A 88 -8.13 -2.98 -16.78
N GLY A 89 -7.86 -4.17 -16.29
CA GLY A 89 -7.02 -5.14 -16.98
C GLY A 89 -5.53 -4.81 -16.87
N LYS A 90 -4.70 -5.62 -17.52
CA LYS A 90 -3.26 -5.46 -17.67
C LYS A 90 -2.76 -6.21 -18.90
N VAL A 91 -1.74 -5.68 -19.58
CA VAL A 91 -1.06 -6.36 -20.69
C VAL A 91 0.41 -6.63 -20.37
N LEU A 92 0.91 -7.79 -20.79
CA LEU A 92 2.33 -8.10 -20.90
C LEU A 92 2.67 -8.12 -22.38
N VAL A 93 3.46 -7.14 -22.83
CA VAL A 93 3.74 -6.89 -24.25
C VAL A 93 4.97 -7.61 -24.69
N GLY A 94 4.93 -8.24 -25.89
CA GLY A 94 6.05 -8.93 -26.49
C GLY A 94 6.23 -8.59 -27.97
N ASN A 95 7.46 -8.79 -28.46
CA ASN A 95 7.88 -8.43 -29.81
C ASN A 95 8.56 -9.59 -30.57
N THR A 96 9.04 -10.61 -29.87
CA THR A 96 9.81 -11.72 -30.42
C THR A 96 9.11 -13.05 -30.27
N PRO A 97 9.40 -14.06 -31.13
CA PRO A 97 8.87 -15.42 -30.95
C PRO A 97 9.19 -16.06 -29.60
N ALA A 98 10.36 -15.78 -29.03
CA ALA A 98 10.75 -16.28 -27.72
C ALA A 98 9.89 -15.70 -26.61
N GLU A 99 9.59 -14.38 -26.66
CA GLU A 99 8.69 -13.70 -25.73
C GLU A 99 7.27 -14.23 -25.86
N ARG A 100 6.80 -14.53 -27.10
CA ARG A 100 5.50 -15.16 -27.32
C ARG A 100 5.38 -16.51 -26.60
N ALA A 101 6.37 -17.37 -26.78
CA ALA A 101 6.41 -18.67 -26.11
C ALA A 101 6.44 -18.53 -24.57
N SER A 102 7.15 -17.53 -24.03
CA SER A 102 7.17 -17.22 -22.61
C SER A 102 5.79 -16.77 -22.11
N LEU A 103 5.10 -15.90 -22.84
CA LEU A 103 3.76 -15.43 -22.49
C LEU A 103 2.71 -16.54 -22.56
N GLU A 104 2.82 -17.47 -23.52
CA GLU A 104 1.95 -18.63 -23.62
C GLU A 104 2.13 -19.56 -22.40
N LYS A 105 3.35 -19.81 -21.96
CA LYS A 105 3.63 -20.55 -20.71
C LYS A 105 3.05 -19.83 -19.49
N THR A 106 3.21 -18.50 -19.42
CA THR A 106 2.64 -17.67 -18.34
C THR A 106 1.11 -17.74 -18.34
N ARG A 107 0.49 -17.73 -19.52
CA ARG A 107 -0.96 -17.90 -19.67
C ARG A 107 -1.43 -19.26 -19.15
N GLU A 108 -0.77 -20.35 -19.55
CA GLU A 108 -1.09 -21.71 -19.08
C GLU A 108 -0.94 -21.83 -17.55
N GLN A 109 0.14 -21.26 -16.99
CA GLN A 109 0.34 -21.19 -15.54
C GLN A 109 -0.79 -20.44 -14.86
N GLY A 110 -1.20 -19.29 -15.39
CA GLY A 110 -2.29 -18.49 -14.86
C GLY A 110 -3.64 -19.25 -14.90
N ILE A 111 -3.91 -20.01 -15.95
CA ILE A 111 -5.10 -20.87 -16.03
C ILE A 111 -5.06 -21.93 -14.94
N ARG A 112 -3.91 -22.60 -14.73
CA ARG A 112 -3.74 -23.57 -13.63
C ARG A 112 -3.92 -22.93 -12.25
N ASN A 113 -3.54 -21.66 -12.09
CA ASN A 113 -3.77 -20.87 -10.86
C ASN A 113 -5.23 -20.45 -10.67
N GLY A 114 -6.10 -20.68 -11.64
CA GLY A 114 -7.53 -20.33 -11.61
C GLY A 114 -7.83 -18.88 -12.00
N VAL A 115 -6.92 -18.21 -12.71
CA VAL A 115 -7.15 -16.87 -13.27
C VAL A 115 -8.02 -16.99 -14.51
N GLN A 116 -9.10 -16.20 -14.54
CA GLN A 116 -10.07 -16.22 -15.64
C GLN A 116 -9.76 -15.18 -16.72
N GLY A 117 -10.11 -15.52 -17.97
CA GLY A 117 -10.11 -14.58 -19.10
C GLY A 117 -8.72 -14.22 -19.63
N LEU A 118 -7.66 -14.96 -19.27
CA LEU A 118 -6.32 -14.73 -19.83
C LEU A 118 -6.30 -15.03 -21.33
N GLU A 119 -5.87 -14.09 -22.12
CA GLU A 119 -5.93 -14.14 -23.59
C GLU A 119 -4.65 -13.62 -24.22
N MET A 120 -4.14 -14.34 -25.24
CA MET A 120 -3.13 -13.80 -26.16
C MET A 120 -3.84 -12.92 -27.18
N ILE A 121 -3.47 -11.64 -27.24
CA ILE A 121 -4.02 -10.67 -28.20
C ILE A 121 -2.98 -10.29 -29.25
N ASP A 122 -3.43 -10.00 -30.45
CA ASP A 122 -2.60 -9.54 -31.55
C ASP A 122 -2.28 -8.04 -31.47
N SER A 123 -1.46 -7.59 -32.40
CA SER A 123 -1.04 -6.19 -32.51
C SER A 123 -2.21 -5.25 -32.76
N GLU A 124 -3.17 -5.62 -33.62
CA GLU A 124 -4.31 -4.77 -33.94
C GLU A 124 -5.17 -4.47 -32.73
N ARG A 125 -5.51 -5.51 -31.96
CA ARG A 125 -6.28 -5.34 -30.71
C ARG A 125 -5.49 -4.61 -29.63
N LEU A 126 -4.19 -4.91 -29.50
CA LEU A 126 -3.31 -4.22 -28.56
C LEU A 126 -3.29 -2.70 -28.80
N HIS A 127 -3.09 -2.28 -30.06
CA HIS A 127 -3.04 -0.85 -30.41
C HIS A 127 -4.40 -0.15 -30.31
N ARG A 128 -5.51 -0.88 -30.51
CA ARG A 128 -6.86 -0.34 -30.21
C ARG A 128 -7.06 -0.10 -28.73
N MET A 129 -6.56 -0.99 -27.88
CA MET A 129 -6.70 -0.89 -26.41
C MET A 129 -5.79 0.18 -25.84
N ILE A 130 -4.57 0.30 -26.34
CA ILE A 130 -3.56 1.24 -25.83
C ILE A 130 -2.88 1.94 -27.03
N PRO A 131 -3.37 3.14 -27.41
CA PRO A 131 -2.76 3.90 -28.49
C PRO A 131 -1.27 4.20 -28.24
N GLY A 132 -0.45 3.97 -29.26
CA GLY A 132 0.96 4.28 -29.23
C GLY A 132 1.83 3.30 -28.44
N VAL A 133 1.30 2.20 -27.92
CA VAL A 133 2.11 1.14 -27.32
C VAL A 133 2.99 0.46 -28.38
N ILE A 134 4.22 0.13 -28.01
CA ILE A 134 5.15 -0.62 -28.87
C ILE A 134 5.03 -2.11 -28.53
N GLY A 135 4.46 -2.90 -29.45
CA GLY A 135 4.29 -4.34 -29.28
C GLY A 135 3.64 -5.02 -30.46
N GLN A 136 4.01 -6.30 -30.70
CA GLN A 136 3.46 -7.13 -31.77
C GLN A 136 2.31 -8.03 -31.28
N PHE A 137 2.27 -8.31 -29.99
CA PHE A 137 1.25 -9.12 -29.32
C PHE A 137 1.34 -8.87 -27.80
N ALA A 138 0.33 -9.32 -27.08
CA ALA A 138 0.39 -9.27 -25.61
C ALA A 138 -0.38 -10.44 -24.97
N LEU A 139 -0.02 -10.78 -23.73
CA LEU A 139 -0.90 -11.49 -22.82
C LEU A 139 -1.77 -10.46 -22.09
N TYR A 140 -3.08 -10.54 -22.32
CA TYR A 140 -4.07 -9.69 -21.65
C TYR A 140 -4.69 -10.42 -20.45
N SER A 141 -4.71 -9.73 -19.30
CA SER A 141 -5.34 -10.18 -18.07
C SER A 141 -6.47 -9.22 -17.69
N PRO A 142 -7.73 -9.54 -18.00
CA PRO A 142 -8.88 -8.67 -17.67
C PRO A 142 -9.14 -8.56 -16.16
N GLN A 143 -8.73 -9.55 -15.39
CA GLN A 143 -8.93 -9.56 -13.93
C GLN A 143 -7.95 -8.66 -13.18
N SER A 144 -6.84 -8.27 -13.77
CA SER A 144 -5.92 -7.30 -13.16
C SER A 144 -6.54 -5.90 -13.08
N GLY A 145 -6.00 -5.06 -12.22
CA GLY A 145 -6.51 -3.70 -12.05
C GLY A 145 -5.52 -2.78 -11.37
N ILE A 146 -5.95 -1.59 -11.10
CA ILE A 146 -5.23 -0.59 -10.30
C ILE A 146 -6.02 -0.24 -9.06
N ILE A 147 -5.30 0.05 -7.99
CA ILE A 147 -5.83 0.33 -6.67
C ILE A 147 -5.13 1.56 -6.10
N ASP A 148 -5.84 2.39 -5.34
CA ASP A 148 -5.20 3.35 -4.46
C ASP A 148 -4.61 2.63 -3.24
N PRO A 149 -3.28 2.46 -3.16
CA PRO A 149 -2.67 1.71 -2.05
C PRO A 149 -2.78 2.45 -0.71
N PHE A 150 -2.86 3.78 -0.75
CA PHE A 150 -3.03 4.63 0.43
C PHE A 150 -4.45 4.48 0.99
N GLY A 151 -5.44 4.80 0.15
CA GLY A 151 -6.85 4.72 0.52
C GLY A 151 -7.25 3.31 0.97
N TYR A 152 -6.74 2.26 0.32
CA TYR A 152 -7.00 0.88 0.73
C TYR A 152 -6.44 0.54 2.11
N THR A 153 -5.17 0.86 2.36
CA THR A 153 -4.54 0.57 3.66
C THR A 153 -5.21 1.36 4.79
N ILE A 154 -5.49 2.65 4.54
CA ILE A 154 -6.18 3.53 5.49
C ILE A 154 -7.61 3.02 5.75
N ALA A 155 -8.34 2.63 4.72
CA ALA A 155 -9.70 2.13 4.85
C ALA A 155 -9.79 0.87 5.71
N LEU A 156 -8.84 -0.07 5.55
CA LEU A 156 -8.72 -1.24 6.42
C LEU A 156 -8.47 -0.84 7.88
N ALA A 157 -7.54 0.08 8.12
CA ALA A 157 -7.19 0.53 9.47
C ALA A 157 -8.31 1.32 10.14
N GLU A 158 -8.94 2.25 9.43
CA GLU A 158 -10.04 3.05 9.95
C GLU A 158 -11.28 2.19 10.23
N ASN A 159 -11.61 1.21 9.36
CA ASN A 159 -12.69 0.27 9.64
C ASN A 159 -12.38 -0.61 10.85
N ALA A 160 -11.12 -1.06 11.02
CA ALA A 160 -10.70 -1.77 12.22
C ALA A 160 -10.87 -0.92 13.49
N ALA A 161 -10.48 0.36 13.45
CA ALA A 161 -10.63 1.29 14.58
C ALA A 161 -12.10 1.52 14.93
N TRP A 162 -12.98 1.69 13.96
CA TRP A 162 -14.44 1.79 14.20
C TRP A 162 -15.02 0.52 14.81
N ASN A 163 -14.42 -0.63 14.56
CA ASN A 163 -14.78 -1.90 15.19
C ASN A 163 -14.02 -2.18 16.49
N GLY A 164 -13.41 -1.14 17.10
CA GLY A 164 -12.85 -1.20 18.45
C GLY A 164 -11.36 -1.57 18.53
N VAL A 165 -10.65 -1.67 17.42
CA VAL A 165 -9.19 -1.88 17.44
C VAL A 165 -8.48 -0.60 17.85
N LEU A 166 -7.53 -0.70 18.77
CA LEU A 166 -6.70 0.42 19.22
C LEU A 166 -5.39 0.48 18.45
N TYR A 167 -5.04 1.66 17.93
CA TYR A 167 -3.78 1.91 17.24
C TYR A 167 -2.84 2.75 18.11
N PHE A 168 -1.59 2.31 18.23
CA PHE A 168 -0.52 3.00 18.95
C PHE A 168 0.58 3.34 17.94
N PHE A 169 0.62 4.61 17.54
CA PHE A 169 1.62 5.16 16.62
C PHE A 169 2.86 5.64 17.35
N ALA A 170 4.01 5.76 16.65
CA ALA A 170 5.32 6.02 17.26
C ALA A 170 5.75 4.94 18.29
N HIS A 171 5.24 3.72 18.14
CA HIS A 171 5.51 2.60 19.06
C HIS A 171 6.30 1.48 18.35
N PRO A 172 7.60 1.66 18.07
CA PRO A 172 8.44 0.58 17.57
C PRO A 172 8.56 -0.52 18.63
N ALA A 173 8.26 -1.77 18.25
CA ALA A 173 8.51 -2.93 19.10
C ALA A 173 10.02 -3.16 19.23
N THR A 174 10.52 -3.30 20.46
CA THR A 174 11.95 -3.43 20.78
C THR A 174 12.29 -4.72 21.51
N GLU A 175 11.35 -5.27 22.29
CA GLU A 175 11.53 -6.50 23.06
C GLU A 175 10.23 -7.30 23.10
N ALA A 176 10.32 -8.63 23.20
CA ALA A 176 9.16 -9.50 23.40
C ALA A 176 9.55 -10.73 24.25
N HIS A 177 8.69 -11.07 25.22
CA HIS A 177 8.90 -12.20 26.13
C HIS A 177 7.60 -12.99 26.28
N PHE A 178 7.69 -14.32 26.16
CA PHE A 178 6.56 -15.23 26.40
C PHE A 178 6.72 -15.93 27.76
N HIS A 179 5.72 -15.78 28.62
CA HIS A 179 5.69 -16.43 29.92
C HIS A 179 4.25 -16.77 30.32
N ASN A 180 4.06 -18.02 30.79
CA ASN A 180 2.75 -18.50 31.25
C ASN A 180 1.57 -18.22 30.31
N GLY A 181 1.75 -18.43 29.00
CA GLY A 181 0.69 -18.24 27.99
C GLY A 181 0.44 -16.78 27.58
N ILE A 182 1.24 -15.83 28.06
CA ILE A 182 1.08 -14.40 27.78
C ILE A 182 2.38 -13.84 27.19
N TRP A 183 2.26 -13.08 26.13
CA TRP A 183 3.29 -12.24 25.58
C TRP A 183 3.35 -10.91 26.32
N THR A 184 4.56 -10.45 26.62
CA THR A 184 4.86 -9.08 27.02
C THR A 184 5.76 -8.47 25.95
N VAL A 185 5.25 -7.44 25.27
CA VAL A 185 5.96 -6.73 24.20
C VAL A 185 6.23 -5.30 24.67
N ILE A 186 7.47 -4.85 24.55
CA ILE A 186 7.83 -3.45 24.77
C ILE A 186 7.79 -2.74 23.42
N ALA A 187 6.93 -1.73 23.33
CA ALA A 187 6.80 -0.90 22.14
C ALA A 187 6.68 0.59 22.51
N GLY A 188 7.48 1.46 21.87
CA GLY A 188 7.52 2.89 22.22
C GLY A 188 7.93 3.17 23.66
N GLY A 189 8.57 2.22 24.35
CA GLY A 189 8.91 2.31 25.77
C GLY A 189 7.77 1.92 26.73
N GLU A 190 6.61 1.51 26.21
CA GLU A 190 5.46 1.03 26.97
C GLU A 190 5.33 -0.49 26.92
N GLU A 191 4.72 -1.08 27.97
CA GLU A 191 4.49 -2.52 28.07
C GLU A 191 3.08 -2.88 27.58
N PHE A 192 3.01 -3.78 26.58
CA PHE A 192 1.80 -4.37 26.03
C PHE A 192 1.75 -5.87 26.38
N ARG A 193 0.67 -6.32 26.97
CA ARG A 193 0.47 -7.74 27.28
C ARG A 193 -0.61 -8.30 26.37
N SER A 194 -0.39 -9.48 25.77
CA SER A 194 -1.38 -10.11 24.92
C SER A 194 -1.30 -11.64 24.97
N ARG A 195 -2.43 -12.31 24.67
CA ARG A 195 -2.44 -13.77 24.51
C ARG A 195 -1.79 -14.18 23.18
N TRP A 196 -2.07 -13.43 22.13
CA TRP A 196 -1.54 -13.64 20.79
C TRP A 196 -0.73 -12.44 20.32
N VAL A 197 0.29 -12.71 19.52
CA VAL A 197 1.06 -11.69 18.81
C VAL A 197 1.07 -12.03 17.31
N VAL A 198 0.86 -11.04 16.44
CA VAL A 198 1.00 -11.20 15.00
C VAL A 198 2.12 -10.30 14.47
N ASN A 199 3.18 -10.90 13.96
CA ASN A 199 4.24 -10.17 13.26
C ASN A 199 3.81 -9.83 11.84
N ALA A 200 3.34 -8.60 11.62
CA ALA A 200 3.01 -8.02 10.32
C ALA A 200 3.90 -6.81 9.98
N SER A 201 5.13 -6.79 10.50
CA SER A 201 6.04 -5.64 10.51
C SER A 201 6.76 -5.37 9.17
N GLY A 202 6.41 -6.06 8.08
CA GLY A 202 6.87 -5.77 6.72
C GLY A 202 8.40 -5.76 6.60
N ILE A 203 9.01 -4.63 6.26
CA ILE A 203 10.48 -4.53 6.13
C ILE A 203 11.23 -4.78 7.45
N GLY A 204 10.53 -4.78 8.57
CA GLY A 204 11.06 -5.10 9.91
C GLY A 204 10.86 -6.54 10.35
N TYR A 205 10.26 -7.40 9.52
CA TYR A 205 9.79 -8.71 9.95
C TYR A 205 10.89 -9.58 10.58
N ARG A 206 12.14 -9.48 10.10
CA ARG A 206 13.28 -10.25 10.60
C ARG A 206 13.54 -9.94 12.08
N ALA A 207 13.66 -8.67 12.43
CA ALA A 207 13.93 -8.27 13.81
C ALA A 207 12.82 -8.71 14.77
N VAL A 208 11.55 -8.57 14.34
CA VAL A 208 10.41 -9.01 15.13
C VAL A 208 10.35 -10.54 15.23
N SER A 209 10.68 -11.28 14.15
CA SER A 209 10.79 -12.75 14.18
C SER A 209 11.83 -13.22 15.20
N ASP A 210 13.00 -12.56 15.22
CA ASP A 210 14.06 -12.87 16.17
C ASP A 210 13.60 -12.60 17.63
N MET A 211 12.89 -11.48 17.88
CA MET A 211 12.30 -11.16 19.22
C MET A 211 11.27 -12.22 19.66
N LEU A 212 10.48 -12.74 18.72
CA LEU A 212 9.46 -13.76 19.01
C LEU A 212 10.04 -15.20 19.07
N GLY A 213 11.36 -15.34 18.90
CA GLY A 213 12.07 -16.62 19.00
C GLY A 213 11.83 -17.57 17.82
N PHE A 214 11.48 -17.05 16.64
CA PHE A 214 11.45 -17.83 15.41
C PHE A 214 12.87 -18.08 14.85
N PRO A 215 13.04 -19.06 13.96
CA PRO A 215 14.33 -19.30 13.32
C PRO A 215 14.82 -18.05 12.55
N PRO A 216 16.15 -17.86 12.41
CA PRO A 216 16.68 -16.75 11.64
C PRO A 216 16.34 -16.88 10.14
N TYR A 217 15.87 -15.79 9.53
CA TYR A 217 15.57 -15.73 8.08
C TYR A 217 16.63 -14.93 7.35
N HIS A 218 17.03 -15.39 6.17
CA HIS A 218 17.85 -14.61 5.27
C HIS A 218 16.98 -13.61 4.49
N VAL A 219 17.11 -12.32 4.82
CA VAL A 219 16.33 -11.25 4.20
C VAL A 219 17.09 -10.67 3.03
N VAL A 220 16.42 -10.54 1.88
CA VAL A 220 16.90 -9.81 0.71
C VAL A 220 16.03 -8.57 0.53
N TYR A 221 16.61 -7.40 0.74
CA TYR A 221 15.94 -6.14 0.47
C TYR A 221 16.09 -5.77 -1.00
N SER A 222 14.96 -5.52 -1.68
CA SER A 222 14.91 -5.00 -3.04
C SER A 222 14.39 -3.57 -3.01
N LYS A 223 15.19 -2.63 -3.48
CA LYS A 223 14.80 -1.23 -3.61
C LYS A 223 14.30 -0.98 -5.02
N ASP A 224 13.14 -0.38 -5.10
CA ASP A 224 12.42 -0.09 -6.32
C ASP A 224 12.26 1.42 -6.47
N ASP A 225 12.87 2.01 -7.49
CA ASP A 225 12.74 3.42 -7.82
C ASP A 225 11.65 3.64 -8.86
N TYR A 226 10.96 4.79 -8.76
CA TYR A 226 9.81 5.16 -9.59
C TYR A 226 9.85 6.63 -10.01
N ILE A 227 9.23 6.91 -11.18
CA ILE A 227 8.91 8.27 -11.64
C ILE A 227 7.39 8.40 -11.76
N ILE A 228 6.83 9.46 -11.20
CA ILE A 228 5.43 9.85 -11.42
C ILE A 228 5.37 10.93 -12.49
N LEU A 229 4.57 10.68 -13.52
CA LEU A 229 4.27 11.62 -14.58
C LEU A 229 2.96 12.37 -14.32
N ASP A 230 2.81 13.48 -15.02
CA ASP A 230 1.64 14.34 -14.99
C ASP A 230 0.34 13.60 -15.37
N ASP A 231 -0.78 13.94 -14.72
CA ASP A 231 -2.08 13.30 -14.89
C ASP A 231 -2.71 13.55 -16.28
N ARG A 232 -2.22 14.53 -17.05
CA ARG A 232 -2.65 14.76 -18.44
C ARG A 232 -2.41 13.55 -19.37
N LEU A 233 -1.45 12.68 -19.02
CA LEU A 233 -1.07 11.50 -19.79
C LEU A 233 -1.88 10.24 -19.41
N GLY A 234 -2.48 10.20 -18.25
CA GLY A 234 -3.10 8.99 -17.72
C GLY A 234 -4.29 8.48 -18.52
N LYS A 235 -4.99 9.37 -19.25
CA LYS A 235 -6.10 8.99 -20.14
C LYS A 235 -5.64 8.18 -21.35
N ASP A 236 -4.37 8.32 -21.76
CA ASP A 236 -3.82 7.67 -22.96
C ASP A 236 -3.33 6.23 -22.64
N VAL A 237 -3.17 5.89 -21.36
CA VAL A 237 -2.77 4.56 -20.89
C VAL A 237 -3.84 4.03 -19.93
N PRO A 238 -4.86 3.31 -20.43
CA PRO A 238 -6.02 2.91 -19.63
C PRO A 238 -5.74 1.77 -18.64
N MET A 239 -4.64 1.04 -18.82
CA MET A 239 -4.24 -0.12 -18.00
C MET A 239 -2.73 -0.28 -17.88
N PRO A 240 -2.21 -1.02 -16.89
CA PRO A 240 -0.79 -1.31 -16.76
C PRO A 240 -0.22 -2.03 -17.99
N ILE A 241 0.91 -1.52 -18.49
CA ILE A 241 1.68 -2.10 -19.59
C ILE A 241 2.98 -2.63 -18.99
N TYR A 242 3.18 -3.93 -19.07
CA TYR A 242 4.36 -4.63 -18.60
C TYR A 242 5.15 -5.19 -19.77
N THR A 243 6.47 -5.30 -19.64
CA THR A 243 7.29 -6.12 -20.54
C THR A 243 7.26 -7.58 -20.09
N VAL A 244 7.68 -8.48 -20.99
CA VAL A 244 7.91 -9.88 -20.63
C VAL A 244 9.04 -9.94 -19.60
N PRO A 245 8.84 -10.58 -18.43
CA PRO A 245 9.91 -10.73 -17.45
C PRO A 245 11.07 -11.56 -18.03
N SER A 246 12.30 -11.14 -17.74
CA SER A 246 13.49 -11.95 -17.95
C SER A 246 13.86 -12.71 -16.67
N ASN A 247 14.78 -13.66 -16.77
CA ASN A 247 15.26 -14.42 -15.60
C ASN A 247 15.93 -13.54 -14.53
N THR A 248 16.33 -12.34 -14.90
CA THR A 248 17.10 -11.42 -14.03
C THR A 248 16.33 -10.14 -13.68
N TYR A 249 15.20 -9.85 -14.36
CA TYR A 249 14.51 -8.58 -14.23
C TYR A 249 13.01 -8.67 -14.53
N MET A 250 12.18 -8.13 -13.65
CA MET A 250 10.71 -8.11 -13.78
C MET A 250 10.21 -7.17 -14.89
N GLY A 251 11.10 -6.37 -15.48
CA GLY A 251 10.77 -5.36 -16.48
C GLY A 251 10.26 -4.05 -15.88
N ILE A 252 10.43 -2.96 -16.63
CA ILE A 252 9.82 -1.67 -16.30
C ILE A 252 8.37 -1.66 -16.78
N HIS A 253 7.53 -1.02 -16.02
CA HIS A 253 6.12 -0.91 -16.28
C HIS A 253 5.73 0.54 -16.54
N VAL A 254 4.74 0.77 -17.39
CA VAL A 254 4.00 2.03 -17.50
C VAL A 254 2.63 1.77 -16.91
N THR A 255 2.37 2.33 -15.73
CA THR A 255 1.19 2.00 -14.93
C THR A 255 0.36 3.25 -14.65
N PRO A 256 -0.93 3.32 -15.05
CA PRO A 256 -1.81 4.39 -14.61
C PRO A 256 -2.12 4.24 -13.11
N THR A 257 -2.31 5.36 -12.43
CA THR A 257 -2.82 5.39 -11.06
C THR A 257 -4.33 5.64 -11.06
N THR A 258 -4.98 5.40 -9.94
CA THR A 258 -6.41 5.74 -9.76
C THR A 258 -6.66 7.24 -9.91
N ASP A 259 -5.67 8.06 -9.62
CA ASP A 259 -5.69 9.52 -9.76
C ASP A 259 -5.47 10.04 -11.18
N GLY A 260 -5.16 9.16 -12.13
CA GLY A 260 -4.91 9.53 -13.52
C GLY A 260 -3.46 9.88 -13.84
N ASN A 261 -2.53 9.82 -12.90
CA ASN A 261 -1.11 9.93 -13.19
C ASN A 261 -0.59 8.66 -13.88
N LEU A 262 0.55 8.74 -14.55
CA LEU A 262 1.32 7.57 -14.95
C LEU A 262 2.52 7.39 -14.03
N LEU A 263 2.86 6.13 -13.78
CA LEU A 263 4.00 5.71 -12.99
C LEU A 263 4.92 4.86 -13.87
N LEU A 264 6.21 5.22 -13.91
CA LEU A 264 7.24 4.44 -14.54
C LEU A 264 8.03 3.71 -13.46
N GLY A 265 8.21 2.41 -13.58
CA GLY A 265 8.92 1.57 -12.60
C GLY A 265 8.24 0.21 -12.43
N PRO A 266 8.80 -0.64 -11.54
CA PRO A 266 9.96 -0.42 -10.68
C PRO A 266 11.31 -0.58 -11.38
N THR A 267 12.36 -0.18 -10.68
CA THR A 267 13.69 -0.76 -10.92
C THR A 267 13.88 -2.08 -10.20
N ALA A 268 14.47 -2.67 -9.59
CA ALA A 268 14.65 -3.86 -8.76
C ALA A 268 16.15 -4.01 -8.43
N GLU A 269 16.60 -3.21 -7.49
CA GLU A 269 18.00 -3.21 -7.07
C GLU A 269 18.11 -3.82 -5.66
N ASN A 270 18.90 -4.88 -5.51
CA ASN A 270 19.17 -5.40 -4.18
C ASN A 270 19.98 -4.40 -3.35
N THR A 271 19.57 -4.15 -2.11
CA THR A 271 20.21 -3.23 -1.17
C THR A 271 20.49 -3.91 0.15
N GLY A 272 21.61 -3.54 0.79
CA GLY A 272 21.88 -3.94 2.18
C GLY A 272 21.23 -3.01 3.21
N ASP A 273 20.69 -1.85 2.80
CA ASP A 273 20.08 -0.86 3.67
C ASP A 273 18.57 -0.78 3.44
N ASN A 274 17.80 -1.14 4.47
CA ASN A 274 16.33 -1.09 4.45
C ASN A 274 15.77 0.28 4.88
N ARG A 275 16.59 1.30 5.01
CA ARG A 275 16.21 2.68 5.40
C ARG A 275 16.53 3.73 4.34
N TYR A 276 17.30 3.38 3.31
CA TYR A 276 17.69 4.32 2.27
C TYR A 276 16.65 4.40 1.15
N TYR A 277 15.90 5.49 1.12
CA TYR A 277 14.87 5.80 0.13
C TYR A 277 15.31 6.85 -0.92
N GLY A 278 16.60 7.12 -1.03
CA GLY A 278 17.14 8.01 -2.06
C GLY A 278 16.98 7.40 -3.46
N VAL A 279 16.55 8.22 -4.43
CA VAL A 279 16.45 7.81 -5.84
C VAL A 279 17.73 8.21 -6.56
N GLU A 280 18.32 7.28 -7.31
CA GLU A 280 19.58 7.50 -7.98
C GLU A 280 19.37 7.90 -9.46
N LYS A 281 20.22 8.82 -9.94
CA LYS A 281 20.16 9.30 -11.34
C LYS A 281 20.24 8.16 -12.36
N LYS A 282 21.13 7.15 -12.13
CA LYS A 282 21.28 5.98 -13.01
C LYS A 282 19.95 5.24 -13.19
N ASN A 283 19.18 5.11 -12.11
CA ASN A 283 17.89 4.43 -12.09
C ASN A 283 16.83 5.24 -12.84
N ILE A 284 16.83 6.56 -12.67
CA ILE A 284 15.94 7.45 -13.44
C ILE A 284 16.22 7.34 -14.94
N ASP A 285 17.49 7.37 -15.36
CA ASP A 285 17.86 7.25 -16.76
C ASP A 285 17.44 5.87 -17.34
N ALA A 286 17.60 4.78 -16.58
CA ALA A 286 17.17 3.45 -16.96
C ALA A 286 15.63 3.34 -17.06
N LEU A 287 14.88 3.91 -16.11
CA LEU A 287 13.44 3.96 -16.13
C LEU A 287 12.90 4.66 -17.39
N VAL A 288 13.47 5.80 -17.72
CA VAL A 288 13.10 6.57 -18.92
C VAL A 288 13.38 5.77 -20.19
N GLN A 289 14.60 5.23 -20.34
CA GLN A 289 15.00 4.47 -21.52
C GLN A 289 14.08 3.26 -21.77
N ASN A 290 13.81 2.48 -20.74
CA ASN A 290 13.00 1.29 -20.87
C ASN A 290 11.49 1.60 -21.05
N ALA A 291 10.97 2.63 -20.38
CA ALA A 291 9.59 3.05 -20.56
C ALA A 291 9.35 3.61 -21.98
N MET A 292 10.31 4.35 -22.54
CA MET A 292 10.25 4.81 -23.93
C MET A 292 10.26 3.67 -24.96
N ALA A 293 10.83 2.53 -24.65
CA ALA A 293 10.77 1.33 -25.49
C ALA A 293 9.40 0.66 -25.50
N ILE A 294 8.51 1.03 -24.56
CA ILE A 294 7.16 0.47 -24.42
C ILE A 294 6.11 1.48 -24.88
N TRP A 295 6.23 2.75 -24.44
CA TRP A 295 5.27 3.81 -24.70
C TRP A 295 5.98 5.18 -24.75
N PRO A 296 6.42 5.67 -25.93
CA PRO A 296 7.31 6.83 -26.08
C PRO A 296 6.59 8.19 -26.09
N HIS A 297 5.43 8.33 -25.43
CA HIS A 297 4.61 9.54 -25.52
C HIS A 297 4.72 10.44 -24.28
N PHE A 298 5.89 10.51 -23.66
CA PHE A 298 6.19 11.41 -22.55
C PHE A 298 7.56 12.05 -22.70
N THR A 299 7.80 13.13 -21.95
CA THR A 299 9.07 13.87 -21.92
C THR A 299 9.46 14.16 -20.48
N LYS A 300 10.66 14.67 -20.25
CA LYS A 300 11.08 15.10 -18.90
C LYS A 300 10.23 16.24 -18.33
N ALA A 301 9.54 17.02 -19.16
CA ALA A 301 8.63 18.07 -18.71
C ALA A 301 7.36 17.51 -18.04
N ASP A 302 7.11 16.22 -18.20
CA ASP A 302 5.98 15.52 -17.58
C ASP A 302 6.31 14.95 -16.20
N PHE A 303 7.56 14.97 -15.78
CA PHE A 303 7.98 14.45 -14.48
C PHE A 303 7.53 15.39 -13.37
N ILE A 304 6.78 14.85 -12.40
CA ILE A 304 6.35 15.64 -11.24
C ILE A 304 7.00 15.17 -9.94
N ARG A 305 7.38 13.88 -9.84
CA ARG A 305 8.00 13.33 -8.64
C ARG A 305 8.74 12.04 -8.93
N THR A 306 9.72 11.76 -8.08
CA THR A 306 10.35 10.43 -7.93
C THR A 306 10.17 9.93 -6.50
N TYR A 307 10.15 8.62 -6.31
CA TYR A 307 10.16 7.99 -4.98
C TYR A 307 10.74 6.58 -5.07
N SER A 308 11.07 6.01 -3.92
CA SER A 308 11.50 4.62 -3.80
C SER A 308 10.61 3.84 -2.84
N GLY A 309 10.47 2.54 -3.08
CA GLY A 309 9.96 1.55 -2.15
C GLY A 309 11.02 0.52 -1.80
N ILE A 310 10.86 -0.17 -0.68
CA ILE A 310 11.72 -1.30 -0.30
C ILE A 310 10.83 -2.50 -0.04
N LEU A 311 11.15 -3.62 -0.69
CA LEU A 311 10.55 -4.93 -0.47
C LEU A 311 11.49 -5.78 0.40
N ALA A 312 10.94 -6.47 1.40
CA ALA A 312 11.68 -7.43 2.21
C ALA A 312 11.28 -8.84 1.78
N LYS A 313 12.06 -9.42 0.89
CA LYS A 313 11.95 -10.81 0.45
C LYS A 313 12.70 -11.71 1.42
N TRP A 314 12.36 -13.00 1.48
CA TRP A 314 13.19 -13.95 2.17
C TRP A 314 13.74 -14.98 1.19
N ALA A 315 14.94 -15.44 1.44
CA ALA A 315 15.65 -16.39 0.60
C ALA A 315 16.12 -17.58 1.42
N ASP A 316 16.33 -18.71 0.73
CA ASP A 316 17.01 -19.88 1.29
C ASP A 316 18.54 -19.64 1.42
N GLU A 317 19.23 -20.67 1.86
CA GLU A 317 20.70 -20.67 2.07
C GLU A 317 21.47 -20.40 0.74
N ASN A 318 20.85 -20.67 -0.40
CA ASN A 318 21.43 -20.45 -1.72
C ASN A 318 21.08 -19.07 -2.31
N GLY A 319 20.34 -18.26 -1.57
CA GLY A 319 19.89 -16.92 -2.00
C GLY A 319 18.67 -16.95 -2.94
N VAL A 320 17.99 -18.10 -3.08
CA VAL A 320 16.77 -18.23 -3.88
C VAL A 320 15.58 -17.66 -3.12
N ILE A 321 14.90 -16.70 -3.74
CA ILE A 321 13.70 -16.07 -3.14
C ILE A 321 12.59 -17.11 -3.02
N GLN A 322 12.00 -17.16 -1.84
CA GLN A 322 10.99 -18.14 -1.46
C GLN A 322 9.57 -17.54 -1.50
N ASP A 323 8.57 -18.42 -1.38
CA ASP A 323 7.15 -18.08 -1.27
C ASP A 323 6.83 -17.39 0.08
N PHE A 324 5.63 -16.89 0.25
CA PHE A 324 5.10 -16.45 1.54
C PHE A 324 5.20 -17.57 2.58
N ARG A 325 5.62 -17.23 3.78
CA ARG A 325 5.67 -18.16 4.90
C ARG A 325 4.88 -17.60 6.08
N MET A 326 4.00 -18.41 6.60
CA MET A 326 3.13 -18.12 7.73
C MET A 326 3.27 -19.24 8.73
N GLU A 327 3.70 -18.92 9.95
CA GLU A 327 4.08 -19.88 10.98
C GLU A 327 3.48 -19.50 12.31
N VAL A 328 3.18 -20.49 13.14
CA VAL A 328 2.70 -20.31 14.52
C VAL A 328 3.67 -20.94 15.49
N LYS A 329 3.97 -20.24 16.57
CA LYS A 329 4.77 -20.74 17.70
C LYS A 329 4.41 -19.97 18.97
N ASN A 330 4.06 -20.66 20.04
CA ASN A 330 3.76 -20.04 21.34
C ASN A 330 2.73 -18.89 21.24
N HIS A 331 1.62 -19.10 20.55
CA HIS A 331 0.62 -18.05 20.26
C HIS A 331 1.19 -16.81 19.53
N ALA A 332 2.28 -16.94 18.80
CA ALA A 332 2.75 -15.92 17.88
C ALA A 332 2.58 -16.40 16.44
N VAL A 333 1.96 -15.56 15.60
CA VAL A 333 1.87 -15.77 14.14
C VAL A 333 2.93 -14.93 13.47
N ASN A 334 3.82 -15.56 12.72
CA ASN A 334 4.93 -14.90 12.04
C ASN A 334 4.72 -14.85 10.53
N LEU A 335 4.64 -13.64 9.96
CA LEU A 335 4.45 -13.41 8.55
C LEU A 335 5.76 -13.03 7.87
N VAL A 336 6.31 -13.94 7.06
CA VAL A 336 7.65 -13.83 6.47
C VAL A 336 7.57 -13.65 4.96
N GLY A 337 8.30 -12.67 4.45
CA GLY A 337 8.41 -12.41 3.00
C GLY A 337 7.15 -11.85 2.35
N MET A 338 6.31 -11.14 3.11
CA MET A 338 5.05 -10.55 2.62
C MET A 338 5.33 -9.34 1.70
N GLU A 339 5.94 -9.62 0.55
CA GLU A 339 6.20 -8.68 -0.53
C GLU A 339 5.09 -8.73 -1.61
N SER A 340 5.36 -8.45 -2.88
CA SER A 340 4.39 -8.66 -3.96
C SER A 340 4.00 -10.15 -4.07
N PRO A 341 2.69 -10.46 -4.11
CA PRO A 341 1.49 -9.62 -4.27
C PRO A 341 0.77 -9.21 -2.96
N GLY A 342 1.48 -8.93 -1.88
CA GLY A 342 0.92 -8.70 -0.55
C GLY A 342 -0.21 -7.67 -0.50
N LEU A 343 -0.17 -6.60 -1.31
CA LEU A 343 -1.26 -5.63 -1.40
C LEU A 343 -2.57 -6.29 -1.84
N THR A 344 -2.55 -7.05 -2.93
CA THR A 344 -3.72 -7.78 -3.45
C THR A 344 -4.17 -8.90 -2.50
N ALA A 345 -3.21 -9.58 -1.88
CA ALA A 345 -3.43 -10.77 -1.06
C ALA A 345 -3.75 -10.46 0.42
N SER A 346 -3.77 -9.19 0.85
CA SER A 346 -3.78 -8.80 2.27
C SER A 346 -4.94 -9.39 3.07
N VAL A 347 -6.18 -9.32 2.57
CA VAL A 347 -7.35 -9.87 3.26
C VAL A 347 -7.34 -11.41 3.28
N PRO A 348 -7.05 -12.13 2.17
CA PRO A 348 -6.83 -13.58 2.24
C PRO A 348 -5.71 -14.00 3.20
N ILE A 349 -4.59 -13.26 3.28
CA ILE A 349 -3.54 -13.50 4.29
C ILE A 349 -4.12 -13.36 5.70
N ALA A 350 -4.85 -12.27 5.97
CA ALA A 350 -5.47 -12.04 7.28
C ALA A 350 -6.43 -13.17 7.69
N ARG A 351 -7.27 -13.66 6.76
CA ARG A 351 -8.14 -14.80 7.03
C ARG A 351 -7.38 -16.10 7.28
N HIS A 352 -6.25 -16.28 6.59
CA HIS A 352 -5.39 -17.43 6.86
C HIS A 352 -4.70 -17.34 8.23
N VAL A 353 -4.29 -16.13 8.65
CA VAL A 353 -3.78 -15.88 10.01
C VAL A 353 -4.81 -16.32 11.05
N ILE A 354 -6.07 -15.91 10.89
CA ILE A 354 -7.15 -16.32 11.80
C ILE A 354 -7.35 -17.83 11.79
N ALA A 355 -7.34 -18.46 10.62
CA ALA A 355 -7.47 -19.92 10.51
C ALA A 355 -6.36 -20.66 11.27
N LEU A 356 -5.11 -20.17 11.18
CA LEU A 356 -3.99 -20.70 11.94
C LEU A 356 -4.17 -20.53 13.46
N MET A 357 -4.66 -19.37 13.91
CA MET A 357 -4.94 -19.12 15.32
C MET A 357 -6.09 -20.03 15.81
N GLU A 358 -7.11 -20.25 14.98
CA GLU A 358 -8.26 -21.10 15.30
C GLU A 358 -7.96 -22.60 15.33
N GLU A 359 -6.80 -23.06 14.87
CA GLU A 359 -6.30 -24.43 15.11
C GLU A 359 -6.01 -24.67 16.60
N GLU A 360 -5.66 -23.63 17.35
CA GLU A 360 -5.38 -23.71 18.80
C GLU A 360 -6.56 -23.26 19.66
N GLU A 361 -7.28 -22.17 19.26
CA GLU A 361 -8.39 -21.59 20.04
C GLU A 361 -9.46 -21.00 19.14
N LYS A 362 -10.73 -21.34 19.34
CA LYS A 362 -11.87 -20.78 18.60
C LYS A 362 -12.30 -19.43 19.17
N PHE A 363 -12.60 -18.50 18.29
CA PHE A 363 -13.04 -17.16 18.63
C PHE A 363 -14.54 -16.97 18.41
N PRO A 364 -15.30 -16.44 19.40
CA PRO A 364 -16.70 -16.13 19.20
C PRO A 364 -16.87 -14.92 18.26
N GLU A 365 -17.80 -15.02 17.31
CA GLU A 365 -18.12 -13.92 16.40
C GLU A 365 -18.58 -12.66 17.13
N ASN A 366 -18.21 -11.49 16.60
CA ASN A 366 -18.68 -10.20 17.07
C ASN A 366 -19.95 -9.78 16.30
N PRO A 367 -21.15 -9.86 16.88
CA PRO A 367 -22.40 -9.49 16.21
C PRO A 367 -22.51 -7.98 15.92
N SER A 368 -21.66 -7.17 16.54
CA SER A 368 -21.61 -5.71 16.34
C SER A 368 -20.59 -5.29 15.29
N PHE A 369 -19.91 -6.24 14.64
CA PHE A 369 -18.97 -5.91 13.57
C PHE A 369 -19.69 -5.23 12.41
N CYS A 370 -19.20 -4.03 12.04
CA CYS A 370 -19.66 -3.28 10.88
C CYS A 370 -18.63 -3.41 9.75
N PRO A 371 -18.92 -4.11 8.65
CA PRO A 371 -17.97 -4.27 7.56
C PRO A 371 -17.77 -2.99 6.75
N GLU A 372 -18.73 -2.12 6.71
CA GLU A 372 -18.76 -0.93 5.87
C GLU A 372 -17.95 0.23 6.46
N ARG A 373 -17.30 0.97 5.59
CA ARG A 373 -16.71 2.27 5.86
C ARG A 373 -17.27 3.27 4.86
N PRO A 374 -17.88 4.39 5.30
CA PRO A 374 -18.34 5.41 4.38
C PRO A 374 -17.19 5.92 3.49
N LYS A 375 -17.41 5.93 2.16
CA LYS A 375 -16.44 6.55 1.24
C LYS A 375 -16.35 8.05 1.57
N PRO A 376 -15.13 8.60 1.81
CA PRO A 376 -14.95 10.04 1.96
C PRO A 376 -15.46 10.77 0.72
N LEU A 377 -16.25 11.82 0.93
CA LEU A 377 -16.72 12.64 -0.17
C LEU A 377 -15.54 13.40 -0.80
N GLN A 378 -15.45 13.36 -2.13
CA GLN A 378 -14.42 14.05 -2.89
C GLN A 378 -15.05 15.08 -3.82
N PHE A 379 -14.76 16.36 -3.59
CA PHE A 379 -15.32 17.48 -4.36
C PHE A 379 -15.07 17.33 -5.88
N ARG A 380 -13.94 16.77 -6.26
CA ARG A 380 -13.58 16.54 -7.67
C ARG A 380 -14.51 15.53 -8.38
N GLU A 381 -15.11 14.58 -7.63
CA GLU A 381 -15.98 13.53 -8.16
C GLU A 381 -17.47 13.94 -8.20
N MET A 382 -17.84 15.00 -7.49
CA MET A 382 -19.20 15.50 -7.43
C MET A 382 -19.63 16.10 -8.78
N SER A 383 -20.88 15.89 -9.15
CA SER A 383 -21.57 16.66 -10.20
C SER A 383 -21.72 18.12 -9.76
N ASP A 384 -22.02 19.01 -10.71
CA ASP A 384 -22.22 20.42 -10.38
C ASP A 384 -23.39 20.64 -9.42
N GLN A 385 -24.47 19.87 -9.53
CA GLN A 385 -25.60 19.91 -8.60
C GLN A 385 -25.18 19.48 -7.18
N GLU A 386 -24.43 18.39 -7.07
CA GLU A 386 -23.92 17.91 -5.78
C GLU A 386 -22.97 18.92 -5.12
N ARG A 387 -22.12 19.59 -5.92
CA ARG A 387 -21.24 20.66 -5.44
C ARG A 387 -22.02 21.84 -4.89
N GLU A 388 -23.02 22.31 -5.63
CA GLU A 388 -23.89 23.41 -5.18
C GLU A 388 -24.62 23.05 -3.87
N GLU A 389 -25.11 21.82 -3.77
CA GLU A 389 -25.78 21.34 -2.57
C GLU A 389 -24.83 21.21 -1.38
N ALA A 390 -23.63 20.67 -1.59
CA ALA A 390 -22.61 20.56 -0.58
C ALA A 390 -22.17 21.94 -0.06
N ILE A 391 -21.91 22.90 -0.97
CA ILE A 391 -21.54 24.28 -0.62
C ILE A 391 -22.66 25.00 0.16
N ARG A 392 -23.91 24.78 -0.21
CA ARG A 392 -25.05 25.36 0.50
C ARG A 392 -25.18 24.82 1.94
N LYS A 393 -24.91 23.52 2.15
CA LYS A 393 -24.92 22.89 3.48
C LYS A 393 -23.73 23.31 4.32
N ASP A 394 -22.56 23.39 3.71
CA ASP A 394 -21.30 23.76 4.34
C ASP A 394 -20.41 24.55 3.36
N PRO A 395 -20.27 25.88 3.54
CA PRO A 395 -19.49 26.72 2.64
C PRO A 395 -18.02 26.34 2.49
N ARG A 396 -17.48 25.50 3.40
CA ARG A 396 -16.10 25.00 3.34
C ARG A 396 -15.85 24.12 2.12
N TRP A 397 -16.90 23.48 1.56
CA TRP A 397 -16.83 22.75 0.31
C TRP A 397 -16.47 23.63 -0.89
N GLY A 398 -16.87 24.90 -0.90
CA GLY A 398 -16.53 25.87 -1.95
C GLY A 398 -15.13 26.46 -1.85
N LYS A 399 -14.39 26.20 -0.76
CA LYS A 399 -13.04 26.73 -0.54
C LYS A 399 -11.99 25.72 -0.98
N LEU A 400 -11.50 25.82 -2.22
CA LEU A 400 -10.44 24.95 -2.73
C LEU A 400 -9.08 25.30 -2.13
N VAL A 401 -8.53 24.42 -1.31
CA VAL A 401 -7.20 24.52 -0.70
C VAL A 401 -6.15 23.96 -1.66
N CYS A 402 -6.37 22.75 -2.20
CA CYS A 402 -5.50 22.18 -3.23
C CYS A 402 -6.12 22.38 -4.62
N ARG A 403 -5.62 23.36 -5.38
CA ARG A 403 -6.20 23.73 -6.67
C ARG A 403 -5.95 22.68 -7.78
N CYS A 404 -4.75 22.11 -7.85
CA CYS A 404 -4.39 21.14 -8.88
C CYS A 404 -5.13 19.79 -8.70
N ARG A 405 -5.49 19.40 -7.47
CA ARG A 405 -6.28 18.19 -7.18
C ARG A 405 -7.74 18.49 -6.85
N LYS A 406 -8.14 19.79 -6.86
CA LYS A 406 -9.49 20.28 -6.55
C LYS A 406 -10.02 19.78 -5.19
N VAL A 407 -9.17 19.81 -4.16
CA VAL A 407 -9.54 19.40 -2.80
C VAL A 407 -9.97 20.62 -2.01
N SER A 408 -11.13 20.51 -1.39
CA SER A 408 -11.77 21.55 -0.59
C SER A 408 -11.27 21.61 0.85
N GLN A 409 -11.59 22.68 1.56
CA GLN A 409 -11.35 22.82 3.00
C GLN A 409 -12.10 21.74 3.79
N ALA A 410 -13.32 21.39 3.39
CA ALA A 410 -14.14 20.39 4.06
C ALA A 410 -13.49 19.00 4.01
N GLU A 411 -12.92 18.59 2.87
CA GLU A 411 -12.22 17.31 2.75
C GLU A 411 -10.98 17.23 3.65
N ILE A 412 -10.24 18.33 3.78
CA ILE A 412 -9.05 18.37 4.65
C ILE A 412 -9.46 18.26 6.11
N LEU A 413 -10.53 18.93 6.52
CA LEU A 413 -11.06 18.83 7.89
C LEU A 413 -11.55 17.41 8.20
N GLN A 414 -12.22 16.73 7.26
CA GLN A 414 -12.58 15.32 7.40
C GLN A 414 -11.36 14.42 7.56
N ALA A 415 -10.25 14.75 6.87
CA ALA A 415 -9.01 13.98 6.99
C ALA A 415 -8.27 14.25 8.31
N ILE A 416 -8.44 15.43 8.90
CA ILE A 416 -7.93 15.76 10.25
C ILE A 416 -8.76 15.01 11.30
N ASP A 417 -10.09 15.01 11.18
CA ASP A 417 -11.02 14.30 12.08
C ASP A 417 -11.19 12.85 11.64
N ASN A 418 -10.13 12.06 11.73
CA ASN A 418 -10.14 10.65 11.35
C ASN A 418 -10.08 9.72 12.58
N PRO A 419 -10.63 8.50 12.49
CA PRO A 419 -10.75 7.58 13.64
C PRO A 419 -9.42 7.08 14.19
N LEU A 420 -8.30 7.26 13.46
CA LEU A 420 -6.96 6.90 13.93
C LEU A 420 -6.29 8.03 14.75
N GLY A 421 -6.89 9.23 14.78
CA GLY A 421 -6.34 10.40 15.49
C GLY A 421 -5.00 10.88 14.92
N VAL A 422 -4.78 10.73 13.62
CA VAL A 422 -3.51 11.07 12.97
C VAL A 422 -3.61 12.40 12.23
N HIS A 423 -2.75 13.37 12.57
CA HIS A 423 -2.74 14.72 12.00
C HIS A 423 -1.48 15.03 11.18
N THR A 424 -0.70 14.04 10.78
CA THR A 424 0.53 14.26 10.01
C THR A 424 0.24 14.79 8.60
N MET A 425 1.15 15.58 8.05
CA MET A 425 1.02 16.13 6.69
C MET A 425 0.91 15.01 5.64
N THR A 426 1.63 13.91 5.83
CA THR A 426 1.53 12.73 4.95
C THR A 426 0.23 11.96 5.16
N GLY A 427 -0.27 11.87 6.37
CA GLY A 427 -1.56 11.26 6.68
C GLY A 427 -2.72 11.99 5.99
N ILE A 428 -2.74 13.33 6.05
CA ILE A 428 -3.72 14.15 5.33
C ILE A 428 -3.55 14.01 3.81
N LYS A 429 -2.30 14.03 3.32
CA LYS A 429 -1.98 13.81 1.91
C LYS A 429 -2.53 12.49 1.38
N TYR A 430 -2.38 11.40 2.12
CA TYR A 430 -2.82 10.07 1.69
C TYR A 430 -4.35 9.89 1.75
N ARG A 431 -5.03 10.63 2.64
CA ARG A 431 -6.51 10.62 2.75
C ARG A 431 -7.20 11.51 1.72
N THR A 432 -6.55 12.60 1.30
CA THR A 432 -7.17 13.63 0.44
C THR A 432 -6.55 13.77 -0.95
N HIS A 433 -5.39 13.14 -1.18
CA HIS A 433 -4.55 13.32 -2.38
C HIS A 433 -4.07 14.77 -2.60
N THR A 434 -4.16 15.64 -1.59
CA THR A 434 -3.46 16.94 -1.59
C THR A 434 -1.96 16.74 -1.71
N MET A 435 -1.22 17.75 -2.16
CA MET A 435 0.25 17.69 -2.34
C MET A 435 0.75 16.61 -3.32
N MET A 436 -0.16 15.96 -4.09
CA MET A 436 0.18 14.93 -5.09
C MET A 436 0.12 15.41 -6.54
N GLY A 437 -0.39 16.62 -6.78
CA GLY A 437 -0.45 17.20 -8.13
C GLY A 437 0.87 17.87 -8.54
N ARG A 438 0.87 18.51 -9.71
CA ARG A 438 2.04 19.09 -10.37
C ARG A 438 2.92 19.98 -9.47
N CYS A 439 2.34 20.77 -8.55
CA CYS A 439 3.10 21.67 -7.67
C CYS A 439 3.70 20.97 -6.42
N GLN A 440 3.36 19.70 -6.17
CA GLN A 440 3.86 18.90 -5.04
C GLN A 440 3.77 19.60 -3.67
N GLY A 441 2.66 20.27 -3.42
CA GLY A 441 2.41 20.97 -2.15
C GLY A 441 2.81 22.46 -2.14
N GLY A 442 3.45 22.98 -3.18
CA GLY A 442 3.96 24.34 -3.22
C GLY A 442 2.93 25.45 -2.92
N TYR A 443 1.62 25.17 -3.08
CA TYR A 443 0.55 26.12 -2.75
C TYR A 443 -0.27 25.69 -1.52
N CYS A 444 -0.59 24.41 -1.37
CA CYS A 444 -1.56 23.97 -0.38
C CYS A 444 -0.96 23.63 0.99
N GLN A 445 0.33 23.30 1.05
CA GLN A 445 0.97 22.75 2.24
C GLN A 445 0.85 23.65 3.47
N MET A 446 1.12 24.97 3.31
CA MET A 446 1.02 25.93 4.40
C MET A 446 -0.42 26.12 4.90
N ALA A 447 -1.39 26.14 3.97
CA ALA A 447 -2.78 26.26 4.36
C ALA A 447 -3.29 25.00 5.09
N ILE A 448 -2.81 23.82 4.71
CA ILE A 448 -3.14 22.57 5.41
C ILE A 448 -2.53 22.56 6.82
N GLU A 449 -1.28 22.97 6.96
CA GLU A 449 -0.63 23.08 8.27
C GLU A 449 -1.39 24.03 9.21
N GLN A 450 -1.78 25.21 8.74
CA GLN A 450 -2.59 26.13 9.52
C GLN A 450 -3.94 25.56 9.93
N MET A 451 -4.55 24.71 9.10
CA MET A 451 -5.78 23.99 9.45
C MET A 451 -5.52 22.96 10.55
N VAL A 452 -4.40 22.22 10.48
CA VAL A 452 -4.00 21.30 11.56
C VAL A 452 -3.83 22.06 12.87
N GLU A 453 -3.09 23.19 12.87
CA GLU A 453 -2.91 24.03 14.06
C GLU A 453 -4.26 24.49 14.63
N GLN A 454 -5.18 24.94 13.79
CA GLN A 454 -6.49 25.44 14.21
C GLN A 454 -7.40 24.37 14.81
N GLU A 455 -7.40 23.19 14.23
CA GLU A 455 -8.31 22.10 14.64
C GLU A 455 -7.76 21.27 15.82
N THR A 456 -6.44 21.11 15.91
CA THR A 456 -5.82 20.24 16.91
C THR A 456 -5.16 21.00 18.07
N GLY A 457 -4.81 22.27 17.86
CA GLY A 457 -4.00 23.06 18.79
C GLY A 457 -2.50 22.70 18.77
N GLU A 458 -2.07 21.83 17.86
CA GLU A 458 -0.65 21.53 17.66
C GLU A 458 0.10 22.77 17.20
N LYS A 459 1.30 23.00 17.72
CA LYS A 459 2.11 24.13 17.27
C LYS A 459 2.78 23.79 15.93
N PRO A 460 3.08 24.78 15.06
CA PRO A 460 3.71 24.54 13.76
C PRO A 460 4.99 23.69 13.82
N GLN A 461 5.79 23.86 14.87
CA GLN A 461 7.02 23.07 15.07
C GLN A 461 6.78 21.64 15.50
N ASP A 462 5.57 21.26 15.91
CA ASP A 462 5.21 19.90 16.31
C ASP A 462 4.59 19.11 15.15
N VAL A 463 4.12 19.80 14.10
CA VAL A 463 3.56 19.17 12.89
C VAL A 463 4.64 18.45 12.11
N ARG A 464 4.42 17.16 11.86
CA ARG A 464 5.36 16.25 11.18
C ARG A 464 4.81 15.70 9.87
N TYR A 465 5.70 15.24 8.99
CA TYR A 465 5.30 14.61 7.74
C TYR A 465 4.83 13.16 7.94
N CYS A 466 5.69 12.23 8.29
CA CYS A 466 5.34 10.81 8.31
C CYS A 466 6.01 9.99 9.40
N ARG A 467 7.09 10.48 10.00
CA ARG A 467 7.87 9.75 11.01
C ARG A 467 8.51 10.70 12.01
N GLU A 468 9.01 10.16 13.10
CA GLU A 468 9.81 10.93 14.04
C GLU A 468 10.99 11.63 13.33
N GLY A 469 11.27 12.85 13.71
CA GLY A 469 12.33 13.67 13.09
C GLY A 469 11.98 14.31 11.75
N SER A 470 10.76 14.13 11.22
CA SER A 470 10.32 14.74 9.94
C SER A 470 9.47 15.99 10.15
N TRP A 471 9.96 16.95 10.89
CA TRP A 471 9.24 18.20 11.15
C TRP A 471 9.09 19.06 9.90
N MET A 472 7.96 19.75 9.80
CA MET A 472 7.73 20.77 8.78
C MET A 472 8.52 22.06 9.10
N PHE A 473 8.58 22.43 10.38
CA PHE A 473 9.33 23.58 10.89
C PHE A 473 10.20 23.17 12.07
N THR A 474 11.40 23.75 12.17
CA THR A 474 12.34 23.50 13.27
C THR A 474 12.31 24.57 14.35
N GLY A 475 11.45 25.57 14.22
CA GLY A 475 11.29 26.72 15.14
C GLY A 475 11.25 28.07 14.44
N LYS A 476 11.15 29.14 15.22
CA LYS A 476 11.13 30.52 14.70
C LYS A 476 12.54 30.99 14.36
N VAL A 477 12.72 31.60 13.19
CA VAL A 477 14.03 32.12 12.73
C VAL A 477 14.64 33.13 13.73
N ARG A 478 13.82 33.90 14.44
CA ARG A 478 14.29 34.89 15.43
C ARG A 478 14.67 34.29 16.78
N GLU A 479 14.39 33.03 17.04
CA GLU A 479 14.69 32.32 18.29
C GLU A 479 15.91 31.40 18.14
N ALA A 480 16.37 31.12 16.92
CA ALA A 480 17.51 30.25 16.61
C ALA A 480 18.89 30.82 17.00
N GLY A 481 18.93 31.98 17.65
CA GLY A 481 20.16 32.68 18.09
C GLY A 481 20.24 32.93 19.60
N ARG A 482 19.44 32.21 20.44
CA ARG A 482 19.53 32.30 21.89
C ARG A 482 20.03 30.99 22.52
#